data_f5d83376b4cca4127bed5cd04b85d26f
#
_entry.id   f5d83376b4cca4127bed5cd04b85d26f
#
_cell.length_a   1.000
_cell.length_b   1.000
_cell.length_c   1.000
_cell.angle_alpha   90.00
_cell.angle_beta   90.00
_cell.angle_gamma   90.00
#
_symmetry.space_group_name_H-M   'P 1'
#
loop_
_entity.id
_entity.type
_entity.pdbx_description
1 polymer ?
#
loop_
_entity_poly.entity_id
_entity_poly.type
_entity_poly.pdbx_seq_one_letter_code
_entity_poly.pdbx_strand_id
1 'polypeptide(L)'
;MNLKKLILTENECYKAGRKIKPKGIMVHSTGANNPYLRRYVGPDDGILGENQYNNHWNQHRPSGRQVCVHAFIGKLKNGTVATYQTLPWDHRGWHAGGDANNSHIGFEICEDNLSDASYFNTVYKEATELCAHLCKIYDLTEKDIIGHYEGYQKKIASNHGDPRHWFSKHGKSMDTFRADVKELLMPTNERVQSFQVDDVVSIKSSASKYYPGGPTIPGWVKELHHKVTQTDFNNKPVIHAGKVC
;
A
#
# COMPACT_ATOMS: atom_id res chain seq x y z
N MET A 1 -3.22 -4.28 6.20
CA MET A 1 -3.53 -4.67 4.80
C MET A 1 -4.71 -5.63 4.76
N ASN A 2 -5.69 -5.37 3.90
CA ASN A 2 -6.86 -6.23 3.67
C ASN A 2 -6.67 -7.02 2.35
N LEU A 3 -5.74 -7.96 2.35
CA LEU A 3 -5.38 -8.74 1.16
C LEU A 3 -6.35 -9.91 0.94
N LYS A 4 -6.93 -9.94 -0.26
CA LYS A 4 -7.76 -11.01 -0.79
C LYS A 4 -7.15 -11.56 -2.07
N LYS A 5 -7.62 -12.73 -2.51
CA LYS A 5 -7.11 -13.37 -3.71
C LYS A 5 -8.26 -13.78 -4.61
N LEU A 6 -8.25 -13.27 -5.84
CA LEU A 6 -9.11 -13.71 -6.94
C LEU A 6 -8.27 -13.65 -8.21
N ILE A 7 -7.65 -14.78 -8.56
CA ILE A 7 -6.80 -14.88 -9.73
C ILE A 7 -7.66 -14.83 -11.00
N LEU A 8 -7.30 -13.94 -11.92
CA LEU A 8 -8.03 -13.73 -13.19
C LEU A 8 -7.60 -14.77 -14.21
N THR A 9 -8.13 -15.99 -14.06
CA THR A 9 -7.71 -17.18 -14.82
C THR A 9 -8.05 -17.13 -16.30
N GLU A 10 -9.03 -16.31 -16.69
CA GLU A 10 -9.39 -16.11 -18.10
C GLU A 10 -8.49 -15.11 -18.81
N ASN A 11 -7.67 -14.34 -18.06
CA ASN A 11 -6.76 -13.36 -18.63
C ASN A 11 -5.60 -14.05 -19.38
N GLU A 12 -5.23 -13.50 -20.53
CA GLU A 12 -4.15 -14.03 -21.39
C GLU A 12 -2.82 -14.15 -20.65
N CYS A 13 -2.50 -13.21 -19.77
CA CYS A 13 -1.24 -13.26 -18.99
C CYS A 13 -1.18 -14.46 -18.04
N TYR A 14 -2.31 -14.79 -17.41
CA TYR A 14 -2.39 -16.00 -16.58
C TYR A 14 -2.26 -17.26 -17.42
N LYS A 15 -3.04 -17.35 -18.52
CA LYS A 15 -3.03 -18.51 -19.43
C LYS A 15 -1.66 -18.75 -20.07
N ALA A 16 -0.91 -17.68 -20.34
CA ALA A 16 0.43 -17.80 -20.89
C ALA A 16 1.43 -18.45 -19.91
N GLY A 17 1.16 -18.43 -18.61
CA GLY A 17 1.95 -19.11 -17.58
C GLY A 17 3.41 -18.66 -17.45
N ARG A 18 3.78 -17.52 -18.08
CA ARG A 18 5.16 -17.01 -18.07
C ARG A 18 5.54 -16.57 -16.67
N LYS A 19 6.76 -16.93 -16.23
CA LYS A 19 7.27 -16.60 -14.90
C LYS A 19 8.29 -15.48 -14.94
N ILE A 20 8.39 -14.76 -13.83
CA ILE A 20 9.44 -13.81 -13.53
C ILE A 20 10.10 -14.13 -12.19
N LYS A 21 11.34 -13.70 -12.00
CA LYS A 21 11.93 -13.53 -10.68
C LYS A 21 11.78 -12.05 -10.32
N PRO A 22 10.91 -11.68 -9.37
CA PRO A 22 10.72 -10.28 -8.99
C PRO A 22 12.02 -9.63 -8.54
N LYS A 23 12.34 -8.48 -9.11
CA LYS A 23 13.49 -7.63 -8.77
C LYS A 23 13.06 -6.24 -8.34
N GLY A 24 11.78 -5.96 -8.33
CA GLY A 24 11.21 -4.68 -7.93
C GLY A 24 9.69 -4.68 -7.98
N ILE A 25 9.14 -3.57 -7.57
CA ILE A 25 7.69 -3.33 -7.54
C ILE A 25 7.40 -2.04 -8.30
N MET A 26 6.41 -2.07 -9.19
CA MET A 26 5.95 -0.88 -9.90
C MET A 26 4.57 -0.47 -9.43
N VAL A 27 4.47 0.76 -8.95
CA VAL A 27 3.23 1.36 -8.47
C VAL A 27 2.55 2.08 -9.62
N HIS A 28 1.29 1.71 -9.87
CA HIS A 28 0.42 2.36 -10.85
C HIS A 28 -0.81 2.95 -10.17
N SER A 29 -1.51 3.80 -10.92
CA SER A 29 -2.88 4.19 -10.62
C SER A 29 -3.70 4.24 -11.90
N THR A 30 -4.99 3.91 -11.81
CA THR A 30 -5.81 3.52 -12.97
C THR A 30 -6.09 4.63 -13.97
N GLY A 31 -5.82 5.88 -13.64
CA GLY A 31 -6.11 7.05 -14.51
C GLY A 31 -7.60 7.22 -14.83
N ALA A 32 -8.49 6.65 -14.02
CA ALA A 32 -9.93 6.63 -14.25
C ALA A 32 -10.70 6.88 -12.96
N ASN A 33 -11.66 7.80 -13.01
CA ASN A 33 -12.54 8.08 -11.87
C ASN A 33 -13.49 6.90 -11.58
N ASN A 34 -12.91 5.81 -11.07
CA ASN A 34 -13.66 4.63 -10.63
C ASN A 34 -12.94 3.92 -9.48
N PRO A 35 -13.24 4.26 -8.21
CA PRO A 35 -12.56 3.69 -7.06
C PRO A 35 -12.95 2.24 -6.74
N TYR A 36 -13.93 1.67 -7.44
CA TYR A 36 -14.45 0.34 -7.12
C TYR A 36 -13.70 -0.79 -7.83
N LEU A 37 -13.26 -1.77 -7.04
CA LEU A 37 -12.56 -2.96 -7.51
C LEU A 37 -13.34 -3.75 -8.55
N ARG A 38 -14.68 -3.81 -8.44
CA ARG A 38 -15.52 -4.53 -9.41
C ARG A 38 -15.33 -4.09 -10.86
N ARG A 39 -14.80 -2.87 -11.11
CA ARG A 39 -14.49 -2.41 -12.46
C ARG A 39 -13.36 -3.22 -13.09
N TYR A 40 -12.45 -3.73 -12.29
CA TYR A 40 -11.20 -4.36 -12.74
C TYR A 40 -11.13 -5.83 -12.36
N VAL A 41 -11.68 -6.20 -11.20
CA VAL A 41 -11.63 -7.52 -10.61
C VAL A 41 -13.01 -8.17 -10.71
N GLY A 42 -13.07 -9.42 -11.16
CA GLY A 42 -14.31 -10.15 -11.29
C GLY A 42 -14.09 -11.61 -11.73
N PRO A 43 -15.17 -12.39 -11.72
CA PRO A 43 -16.55 -12.03 -11.37
C PRO A 43 -16.74 -11.66 -9.91
N ASP A 44 -17.96 -11.23 -9.54
CA ASP A 44 -18.33 -10.94 -8.16
C ASP A 44 -18.12 -12.18 -7.27
N ASP A 45 -17.41 -12.00 -6.18
CA ASP A 45 -17.17 -13.02 -5.15
C ASP A 45 -18.08 -12.87 -3.92
N GLY A 46 -19.14 -12.07 -4.05
CA GLY A 46 -20.10 -11.74 -2.99
C GLY A 46 -19.77 -10.42 -2.25
N ILE A 47 -18.56 -9.88 -2.38
CA ILE A 47 -18.15 -8.64 -1.72
C ILE A 47 -17.62 -7.56 -2.67
N LEU A 48 -17.18 -7.94 -3.86
CA LEU A 48 -16.78 -6.98 -4.92
C LEU A 48 -17.98 -6.15 -5.39
N GLY A 49 -19.12 -6.80 -5.54
CA GLY A 49 -20.30 -6.26 -6.17
C GLY A 49 -20.34 -6.52 -7.67
N GLU A 50 -21.55 -6.49 -8.23
CA GLU A 50 -21.79 -6.76 -9.64
C GLU A 50 -21.12 -5.70 -10.53
N ASN A 51 -20.47 -6.15 -11.61
CA ASN A 51 -20.02 -5.33 -12.71
C ASN A 51 -21.03 -5.44 -13.86
N GLN A 52 -21.98 -4.51 -13.92
CA GLN A 52 -23.07 -4.50 -14.90
C GLN A 52 -22.59 -4.50 -16.36
N TYR A 53 -21.38 -4.00 -16.62
CA TYR A 53 -20.82 -3.91 -17.99
C TYR A 53 -19.97 -5.11 -18.34
N ASN A 54 -19.79 -6.06 -17.42
CA ASN A 54 -18.90 -7.22 -17.58
C ASN A 54 -17.54 -6.88 -18.21
N ASN A 55 -16.96 -5.74 -17.80
CA ASN A 55 -15.73 -5.19 -18.33
C ASN A 55 -14.54 -5.31 -17.36
N HIS A 56 -14.64 -6.22 -16.39
CA HIS A 56 -13.52 -6.58 -15.51
C HIS A 56 -12.40 -7.29 -16.28
N TRP A 57 -11.22 -7.38 -15.69
CA TRP A 57 -10.04 -7.89 -16.40
C TRP A 57 -9.92 -9.42 -16.42
N ASN A 58 -10.85 -10.16 -15.85
CA ASN A 58 -10.92 -11.62 -15.99
C ASN A 58 -11.52 -12.02 -17.35
N GLN A 59 -10.86 -11.61 -18.41
CA GLN A 59 -11.20 -11.86 -19.81
C GLN A 59 -9.91 -12.08 -20.59
N HIS A 60 -9.98 -12.75 -21.73
CA HIS A 60 -8.80 -13.01 -22.56
C HIS A 60 -8.00 -11.76 -22.84
N ARG A 61 -8.65 -10.71 -23.36
CA ARG A 61 -8.06 -9.38 -23.61
C ARG A 61 -9.02 -8.28 -23.17
N PRO A 62 -8.92 -7.77 -21.95
CA PRO A 62 -9.78 -6.70 -21.49
C PRO A 62 -9.73 -5.48 -22.42
N SER A 63 -10.91 -5.08 -22.94
CA SER A 63 -11.02 -4.01 -23.96
C SER A 63 -10.12 -4.23 -25.19
N GLY A 64 -9.92 -5.48 -25.61
CA GLY A 64 -9.09 -5.87 -26.74
C GLY A 64 -7.58 -5.76 -26.52
N ARG A 65 -7.13 -5.44 -25.31
CA ARG A 65 -5.71 -5.21 -24.99
C ARG A 65 -5.14 -6.34 -24.14
N GLN A 66 -3.87 -6.64 -24.35
CA GLN A 66 -3.09 -7.49 -23.49
C GLN A 66 -2.65 -6.69 -22.28
N VAL A 67 -3.44 -6.75 -21.19
CA VAL A 67 -3.16 -6.04 -19.93
C VAL A 67 -3.41 -6.94 -18.75
N CYS A 68 -2.53 -6.90 -17.78
CA CYS A 68 -2.70 -7.54 -16.48
C CYS A 68 -1.74 -6.94 -15.46
N VAL A 69 -2.21 -6.86 -14.23
CA VAL A 69 -1.40 -6.50 -13.05
C VAL A 69 -1.53 -7.59 -12.01
N HIS A 70 -0.64 -7.58 -11.03
CA HIS A 70 -0.62 -8.58 -9.97
C HIS A 70 -1.66 -8.32 -8.89
N ALA A 71 -2.04 -7.04 -8.69
CA ALA A 71 -3.10 -6.67 -7.75
C ALA A 71 -3.79 -5.36 -8.13
N PHE A 72 -5.01 -5.20 -7.60
CA PHE A 72 -5.74 -3.93 -7.55
C PHE A 72 -6.04 -3.55 -6.10
N ILE A 73 -5.98 -2.25 -5.80
CA ILE A 73 -6.36 -1.66 -4.52
C ILE A 73 -7.51 -0.70 -4.75
N GLY A 74 -8.63 -0.87 -4.04
CA GLY A 74 -9.79 -0.02 -4.22
C GLY A 74 -10.97 -0.40 -3.31
N LYS A 75 -12.13 0.21 -3.55
CA LYS A 75 -13.36 -0.01 -2.77
C LYS A 75 -14.05 -1.32 -3.13
N LEU A 76 -14.52 -2.03 -2.11
CA LEU A 76 -15.52 -3.09 -2.18
C LEU A 76 -16.93 -2.48 -2.34
N LYS A 77 -17.95 -3.32 -2.54
CA LYS A 77 -19.35 -2.86 -2.67
C LYS A 77 -19.87 -2.08 -1.47
N ASN A 78 -19.36 -2.36 -0.28
CA ASN A 78 -19.73 -1.68 0.97
C ASN A 78 -18.89 -0.41 1.24
N GLY A 79 -17.98 -0.03 0.32
CA GLY A 79 -17.13 1.15 0.44
C GLY A 79 -15.83 0.94 1.21
N THR A 80 -15.61 -0.20 1.86
CA THR A 80 -14.31 -0.49 2.50
C THR A 80 -13.23 -0.74 1.45
N VAL A 81 -11.99 -0.42 1.76
CA VAL A 81 -10.84 -0.64 0.87
C VAL A 81 -10.26 -2.04 1.08
N ALA A 82 -9.86 -2.66 -0.01
CA ALA A 82 -9.15 -3.94 -0.02
C ALA A 82 -8.11 -3.98 -1.15
N THR A 83 -7.14 -4.87 -0.99
CA THR A 83 -6.22 -5.30 -2.04
C THR A 83 -6.68 -6.65 -2.58
N TYR A 84 -6.82 -6.78 -3.90
CA TYR A 84 -7.07 -8.06 -4.56
C TYR A 84 -5.86 -8.49 -5.37
N GLN A 85 -5.26 -9.61 -4.98
CA GLN A 85 -4.28 -10.28 -5.82
C GLN A 85 -4.98 -10.92 -7.01
N THR A 86 -4.60 -10.53 -8.23
CA THR A 86 -5.24 -10.90 -9.49
C THR A 86 -4.35 -11.77 -10.38
N LEU A 87 -3.05 -11.78 -10.14
CA LEU A 87 -2.08 -12.64 -10.81
C LEU A 87 -1.11 -13.20 -9.75
N PRO A 88 -0.63 -14.45 -9.84
CA PRO A 88 0.43 -14.92 -8.96
C PRO A 88 1.66 -14.00 -9.04
N TRP A 89 2.28 -13.69 -7.90
CA TRP A 89 3.35 -12.69 -7.81
C TRP A 89 4.57 -13.00 -8.69
N ASP A 90 4.80 -14.27 -8.98
CA ASP A 90 5.89 -14.76 -9.82
C ASP A 90 5.51 -14.90 -11.31
N HIS A 91 4.32 -14.46 -11.70
CA HIS A 91 3.92 -14.46 -13.12
C HIS A 91 4.34 -13.15 -13.77
N ARG A 92 4.60 -13.24 -15.08
CA ARG A 92 4.87 -12.06 -15.88
C ARG A 92 3.58 -11.27 -16.10
N GLY A 93 3.52 -10.06 -15.58
CA GLY A 93 2.46 -9.12 -15.88
C GLY A 93 2.62 -8.44 -17.25
N TRP A 94 1.59 -7.68 -17.64
CA TRP A 94 1.67 -6.77 -18.79
C TRP A 94 1.08 -5.41 -18.37
N HIS A 95 1.89 -4.64 -17.64
CA HIS A 95 1.49 -3.41 -16.97
C HIS A 95 2.39 -2.21 -17.29
N ALA A 96 3.63 -2.46 -17.70
CA ALA A 96 4.62 -1.41 -17.82
C ALA A 96 4.86 -0.95 -19.26
N GLY A 97 4.41 -1.71 -20.26
CA GLY A 97 4.70 -1.42 -21.67
C GLY A 97 6.19 -1.49 -22.04
N GLY A 98 7.01 -2.21 -21.25
CA GLY A 98 8.46 -2.34 -21.43
C GLY A 98 9.07 -3.46 -20.61
N ASP A 99 10.40 -3.41 -20.42
CA ASP A 99 11.18 -4.48 -19.78
C ASP A 99 10.81 -4.72 -18.30
N ALA A 100 10.23 -3.73 -17.63
CA ALA A 100 9.74 -3.91 -16.26
C ALA A 100 8.71 -5.03 -16.16
N ASN A 101 7.96 -5.36 -17.22
CA ASN A 101 7.08 -6.53 -17.26
C ASN A 101 7.82 -7.86 -16.98
N ASN A 102 9.11 -7.92 -17.22
CA ASN A 102 9.93 -9.13 -17.08
C ASN A 102 10.58 -9.23 -15.68
N SER A 103 10.40 -8.22 -14.82
CA SER A 103 11.16 -8.13 -13.57
C SER A 103 10.42 -7.47 -12.41
N HIS A 104 9.31 -6.76 -12.64
CA HIS A 104 8.60 -6.04 -11.59
C HIS A 104 7.21 -6.63 -11.35
N ILE A 105 6.83 -6.72 -10.08
CA ILE A 105 5.44 -6.90 -9.68
C ILE A 105 4.75 -5.54 -9.86
N GLY A 106 3.70 -5.48 -10.67
CA GLY A 106 2.91 -4.26 -10.87
C GLY A 106 1.56 -4.36 -10.20
N PHE A 107 1.10 -3.30 -9.56
CA PHE A 107 -0.26 -3.20 -9.04
C PHE A 107 -0.87 -1.84 -9.32
N GLU A 108 -2.19 -1.78 -9.39
CA GLU A 108 -2.96 -0.58 -9.69
C GLU A 108 -3.72 -0.10 -8.46
N ILE A 109 -3.63 1.19 -8.16
CA ILE A 109 -4.51 1.84 -7.18
C ILE A 109 -5.68 2.45 -7.95
N CYS A 110 -6.91 2.03 -7.64
CA CYS A 110 -8.11 2.56 -8.28
C CYS A 110 -8.29 4.02 -7.89
N GLU A 111 -8.31 4.92 -8.88
CA GLU A 111 -8.49 6.35 -8.63
C GLU A 111 -9.96 6.70 -8.44
N ASP A 112 -10.20 7.71 -7.63
CA ASP A 112 -11.44 8.47 -7.60
C ASP A 112 -11.34 9.71 -8.50
N ASN A 113 -12.11 10.78 -8.19
CA ASN A 113 -11.98 12.08 -8.88
C ASN A 113 -10.72 12.87 -8.47
N LEU A 114 -9.75 12.24 -7.80
CA LEU A 114 -8.47 12.78 -7.34
C LEU A 114 -8.56 13.82 -6.21
N SER A 115 -9.69 13.93 -5.53
CA SER A 115 -9.92 14.98 -4.51
C SER A 115 -10.32 14.46 -3.13
N ASP A 116 -10.75 13.21 -2.99
CA ASP A 116 -11.12 12.62 -1.70
C ASP A 116 -9.87 12.22 -0.91
N ALA A 117 -9.44 13.10 -0.01
CA ALA A 117 -8.25 12.86 0.83
C ALA A 117 -8.42 11.65 1.77
N SER A 118 -9.64 11.36 2.24
CA SER A 118 -9.90 10.20 3.11
C SER A 118 -9.71 8.89 2.34
N TYR A 119 -10.25 8.82 1.12
CA TYR A 119 -10.06 7.68 0.25
C TYR A 119 -8.59 7.52 -0.13
N PHE A 120 -7.95 8.61 -0.57
CA PHE A 120 -6.54 8.60 -0.92
C PHE A 120 -5.67 8.05 0.23
N ASN A 121 -5.82 8.58 1.44
CA ASN A 121 -5.04 8.13 2.61
C ASN A 121 -5.24 6.64 2.90
N THR A 122 -6.47 6.13 2.71
CA THR A 122 -6.78 4.73 2.94
C THR A 122 -6.11 3.82 1.91
N VAL A 123 -6.20 4.11 0.61
CA VAL A 123 -5.57 3.30 -0.43
C VAL A 123 -4.05 3.46 -0.46
N TYR A 124 -3.54 4.63 -0.12
CA TYR A 124 -2.11 4.88 0.02
C TYR A 124 -1.50 4.02 1.14
N LYS A 125 -2.14 3.99 2.31
CA LYS A 125 -1.75 3.10 3.41
C LYS A 125 -1.78 1.63 2.99
N GLU A 126 -2.86 1.19 2.35
CA GLU A 126 -2.98 -0.19 1.85
C GLU A 126 -1.86 -0.53 0.86
N ALA A 127 -1.50 0.42 -0.03
CA ALA A 127 -0.43 0.25 -1.02
C ALA A 127 0.96 0.17 -0.36
N THR A 128 1.25 1.00 0.65
CA THR A 128 2.53 0.91 1.39
C THR A 128 2.65 -0.41 2.15
N GLU A 129 1.56 -0.89 2.75
CA GLU A 129 1.53 -2.19 3.43
C GLU A 129 1.70 -3.36 2.45
N LEU A 130 1.10 -3.30 1.24
CA LEU A 130 1.34 -4.28 0.17
C LEU A 130 2.81 -4.31 -0.24
N CYS A 131 3.41 -3.13 -0.49
CA CYS A 131 4.83 -3.06 -0.86
C CYS A 131 5.73 -3.64 0.24
N ALA A 132 5.50 -3.30 1.50
CA ALA A 132 6.27 -3.85 2.62
C ALA A 132 6.12 -5.39 2.72
N HIS A 133 4.91 -5.92 2.47
CA HIS A 133 4.66 -7.36 2.41
C HIS A 133 5.46 -8.03 1.29
N LEU A 134 5.41 -7.48 0.08
CA LEU A 134 6.13 -8.01 -1.09
C LEU A 134 7.66 -7.91 -0.94
N CYS A 135 8.16 -6.82 -0.37
CA CYS A 135 9.58 -6.67 -0.06
C CYS A 135 10.07 -7.81 0.84
N LYS A 136 9.31 -8.17 1.87
CA LYS A 136 9.65 -9.30 2.77
C LYS A 136 9.63 -10.66 2.08
N ILE A 137 8.71 -10.88 1.12
CA ILE A 137 8.61 -12.15 0.38
C ILE A 137 9.78 -12.34 -0.59
N TYR A 138 10.21 -11.26 -1.24
CA TYR A 138 11.16 -11.31 -2.35
C TYR A 138 12.54 -10.76 -2.03
N ASP A 139 12.82 -10.48 -0.75
CA ASP A 139 14.08 -9.90 -0.28
C ASP A 139 14.41 -8.59 -1.00
N LEU A 140 13.39 -7.73 -1.15
CA LEU A 140 13.49 -6.41 -1.74
C LEU A 140 13.53 -5.34 -0.64
N THR A 141 13.94 -4.14 -1.03
CA THR A 141 13.97 -2.95 -0.18
C THR A 141 13.04 -1.87 -0.73
N GLU A 142 12.84 -0.81 0.02
CA GLU A 142 12.13 0.38 -0.46
C GLU A 142 12.71 0.97 -1.75
N LYS A 143 14.01 0.77 -2.01
CA LYS A 143 14.71 1.29 -3.19
C LYS A 143 14.32 0.58 -4.48
N ASP A 144 13.78 -0.63 -4.35
CA ASP A 144 13.33 -1.45 -5.47
C ASP A 144 11.88 -1.13 -5.88
N ILE A 145 11.28 -0.10 -5.26
CA ILE A 145 9.92 0.37 -5.54
C ILE A 145 9.99 1.61 -6.41
N ILE A 146 9.32 1.57 -7.55
CA ILE A 146 9.24 2.69 -8.50
C ILE A 146 7.80 2.99 -8.91
N GLY A 147 7.52 4.23 -9.26
CA GLY A 147 6.30 4.58 -9.99
C GLY A 147 6.46 4.33 -11.49
N HIS A 148 5.35 4.24 -12.24
CA HIS A 148 5.41 4.03 -13.69
C HIS A 148 6.25 5.13 -14.38
N TYR A 149 6.05 6.41 -14.01
CA TYR A 149 6.82 7.51 -14.58
C TYR A 149 8.34 7.40 -14.35
N GLU A 150 8.75 6.82 -13.19
CA GLU A 150 10.18 6.57 -12.92
C GLU A 150 10.70 5.41 -13.77
N GLY A 151 9.85 4.41 -14.04
CA GLY A 151 10.15 3.33 -14.98
C GLY A 151 10.40 3.85 -16.41
N TYR A 152 9.60 4.84 -16.86
CA TYR A 152 9.85 5.53 -18.13
C TYR A 152 11.20 6.27 -18.13
N GLN A 153 11.50 7.02 -17.07
CA GLN A 153 12.79 7.71 -16.92
C GLN A 153 13.98 6.73 -16.96
N LYS A 154 13.79 5.54 -16.42
CA LYS A 154 14.77 4.42 -16.46
C LYS A 154 14.77 3.65 -17.78
N LYS A 155 13.93 4.00 -18.75
CA LYS A 155 13.77 3.36 -20.08
C LYS A 155 13.34 1.87 -20.00
N ILE A 156 12.62 1.49 -18.94
CA ILE A 156 12.09 0.13 -18.74
C ILE A 156 10.56 0.08 -18.77
N ALA A 157 9.89 1.21 -18.97
CA ALA A 157 8.45 1.34 -19.08
C ALA A 157 8.03 2.35 -20.15
N SER A 158 6.78 2.28 -20.59
CA SER A 158 6.18 3.26 -21.48
C SER A 158 5.94 4.61 -20.79
N ASN A 159 5.72 5.65 -21.59
CA ASN A 159 5.53 7.00 -21.07
C ASN A 159 4.15 7.17 -20.43
N HIS A 160 4.09 7.07 -19.10
CA HIS A 160 2.89 7.35 -18.30
C HIS A 160 3.27 8.16 -17.06
N GLY A 161 2.33 8.95 -16.54
CA GLY A 161 2.57 9.88 -15.44
C GLY A 161 2.22 9.35 -14.05
N ASP A 162 1.66 8.15 -13.98
CA ASP A 162 1.16 7.54 -12.74
C ASP A 162 2.28 7.02 -11.82
N PRO A 163 2.08 7.05 -10.52
CA PRO A 163 0.96 7.64 -9.79
C PRO A 163 1.18 9.13 -9.44
N ARG A 164 2.24 9.79 -10.00
CA ARG A 164 2.67 11.14 -9.61
C ARG A 164 1.56 12.18 -9.69
N HIS A 165 0.73 12.13 -10.75
CA HIS A 165 -0.34 13.12 -10.98
C HIS A 165 -1.38 13.14 -9.86
N TRP A 166 -1.62 12.01 -9.21
CA TRP A 166 -2.56 11.88 -8.08
C TRP A 166 -1.86 12.14 -6.73
N PHE A 167 -0.72 11.51 -6.51
CA PHE A 167 0.04 11.64 -5.25
C PHE A 167 0.36 13.09 -4.92
N SER A 168 0.78 13.88 -5.90
CA SER A 168 1.12 15.30 -5.70
C SER A 168 -0.05 16.16 -5.22
N LYS A 169 -1.30 15.82 -5.59
CA LYS A 169 -2.49 16.51 -5.11
C LYS A 169 -2.74 16.35 -3.61
N HIS A 170 -2.19 15.30 -3.02
CA HIS A 170 -2.29 14.98 -1.61
C HIS A 170 -0.95 15.17 -0.85
N GLY A 171 -0.02 15.95 -1.42
CA GLY A 171 1.28 16.23 -0.80
C GLY A 171 2.20 15.00 -0.69
N LYS A 172 1.96 13.96 -1.49
CA LYS A 172 2.78 12.75 -1.53
C LYS A 172 3.59 12.64 -2.81
N SER A 173 4.67 11.86 -2.75
CA SER A 173 5.55 11.53 -3.88
C SER A 173 6.00 10.07 -3.77
N MET A 174 6.71 9.56 -4.78
CA MET A 174 7.34 8.25 -4.65
C MET A 174 8.45 8.22 -3.59
N ASP A 175 9.10 9.35 -3.30
CA ASP A 175 10.09 9.42 -2.22
C ASP A 175 9.42 9.28 -0.84
N THR A 176 8.32 10.01 -0.60
CA THR A 176 7.54 9.83 0.63
C THR A 176 6.96 8.43 0.73
N PHE A 177 6.48 7.86 -0.39
CA PHE A 177 5.98 6.48 -0.43
C PHE A 177 7.06 5.46 -0.02
N ARG A 178 8.26 5.57 -0.57
CA ARG A 178 9.40 4.73 -0.20
C ARG A 178 9.80 4.90 1.27
N ALA A 179 9.79 6.13 1.79
CA ALA A 179 10.07 6.40 3.20
C ALA A 179 9.04 5.71 4.12
N ASP A 180 7.74 5.82 3.78
CA ASP A 180 6.66 5.17 4.53
C ASP A 180 6.78 3.63 4.48
N VAL A 181 7.16 3.05 3.32
CA VAL A 181 7.44 1.60 3.21
C VAL A 181 8.66 1.19 4.02
N LYS A 182 9.74 1.98 3.99
CA LYS A 182 10.94 1.73 4.80
C LYS A 182 10.61 1.64 6.28
N GLU A 183 9.79 2.55 6.79
CA GLU A 183 9.32 2.51 8.17
C GLU A 183 8.58 1.19 8.47
N LEU A 184 7.72 0.72 7.55
CA LEU A 184 7.02 -0.55 7.69
C LEU A 184 7.94 -1.78 7.62
N LEU A 185 9.12 -1.67 7.04
CA LEU A 185 10.11 -2.74 6.98
C LEU A 185 10.97 -2.83 8.25
N MET A 186 11.10 -1.74 9.01
CA MET A 186 11.84 -1.76 10.28
C MET A 186 11.21 -2.73 11.27
N PRO A 187 11.99 -3.40 12.12
CA PRO A 187 11.47 -4.18 13.24
C PRO A 187 10.54 -3.32 14.10
N THR A 188 9.49 -3.93 14.63
CA THR A 188 8.45 -3.20 15.40
C THR A 188 9.03 -2.46 16.62
N ASN A 189 10.13 -2.96 17.18
CA ASN A 189 10.86 -2.36 18.29
C ASN A 189 11.75 -1.16 17.86
N GLU A 190 12.03 -1.01 16.58
CA GLU A 190 12.82 0.09 16.01
C GLU A 190 11.95 1.17 15.36
N ARG A 191 10.66 0.89 15.16
CA ARG A 191 9.73 1.89 14.62
C ARG A 191 9.55 3.00 15.64
N VAL A 192 9.95 4.20 15.28
CA VAL A 192 9.60 5.39 16.06
C VAL A 192 8.09 5.58 15.89
N GLN A 193 7.35 5.25 16.93
CA GLN A 193 5.92 5.55 16.97
C GLN A 193 5.78 7.08 17.05
N SER A 194 5.37 7.73 15.97
CA SER A 194 5.04 9.16 16.00
C SER A 194 3.73 9.35 16.73
N PHE A 195 3.79 9.99 17.87
CA PHE A 195 2.60 10.41 18.61
C PHE A 195 2.35 11.89 18.36
N GLN A 196 1.08 12.27 18.39
CA GLN A 196 0.67 13.67 18.38
C GLN A 196 0.17 14.09 19.77
N VAL A 197 0.22 15.39 20.05
CA VAL A 197 -0.44 15.94 21.25
C VAL A 197 -1.93 15.57 21.15
N ASP A 198 -2.51 15.20 22.28
CA ASP A 198 -3.87 14.71 22.46
C ASP A 198 -4.11 13.22 22.12
N ASP A 199 -3.15 12.49 21.57
CA ASP A 199 -3.28 11.03 21.43
C ASP A 199 -3.47 10.37 22.81
N VAL A 200 -4.32 9.36 22.84
CA VAL A 200 -4.50 8.52 24.03
C VAL A 200 -3.66 7.24 23.87
N VAL A 201 -2.74 7.03 24.79
CA VAL A 201 -1.77 5.93 24.73
C VAL A 201 -1.80 5.06 25.99
N SER A 202 -1.40 3.82 25.85
CA SER A 202 -1.16 2.89 26.97
C SER A 202 0.31 2.54 27.07
N ILE A 203 0.82 2.42 28.28
CA ILE A 203 2.21 1.99 28.52
C ILE A 203 2.27 0.45 28.37
N LYS A 204 3.20 -0.04 27.53
CA LYS A 204 3.39 -1.49 27.37
C LYS A 204 3.70 -2.14 28.71
N SER A 205 3.13 -3.30 29.00
CA SER A 205 3.39 -4.07 30.22
C SER A 205 4.87 -4.39 30.42
N SER A 206 5.62 -4.58 29.32
CA SER A 206 7.07 -4.84 29.33
C SER A 206 7.94 -3.60 29.65
N ALA A 207 7.39 -2.40 29.61
CA ALA A 207 8.15 -1.19 29.95
C ALA A 207 8.48 -1.18 31.45
N SER A 208 9.74 -1.05 31.80
CA SER A 208 10.20 -1.08 33.20
C SER A 208 10.57 0.29 33.77
N LYS A 209 10.91 1.24 32.91
CA LYS A 209 11.40 2.57 33.29
C LYS A 209 10.76 3.67 32.46
N TYR A 210 10.59 4.87 33.04
CA TYR A 210 10.04 6.04 32.34
C TYR A 210 10.94 6.52 31.19
N TYR A 211 12.27 6.37 31.35
CA TYR A 211 13.28 6.67 30.32
C TYR A 211 14.57 5.89 30.65
N PRO A 212 15.49 5.73 29.69
CA PRO A 212 16.77 5.05 29.93
C PRO A 212 17.50 5.65 31.13
N GLY A 213 17.80 4.83 32.16
CA GLY A 213 18.42 5.29 33.41
C GLY A 213 17.47 5.92 34.42
N GLY A 214 16.20 6.14 34.08
CA GLY A 214 15.20 6.77 34.94
C GLY A 214 14.56 5.84 35.98
N PRO A 215 13.57 6.35 36.76
CA PRO A 215 12.87 5.60 37.78
C PRO A 215 11.99 4.48 37.17
N THR A 216 11.67 3.49 37.98
CA THR A 216 10.80 2.39 37.60
C THR A 216 9.35 2.85 37.46
N ILE A 217 8.63 2.34 36.45
CA ILE A 217 7.22 2.62 36.24
C ILE A 217 6.40 1.72 37.19
N PRO A 218 5.60 2.28 38.10
CA PRO A 218 4.71 1.50 38.96
C PRO A 218 3.67 0.72 38.15
N GLY A 219 3.27 -0.46 38.61
CA GLY A 219 2.31 -1.32 37.91
C GLY A 219 1.00 -0.61 37.58
N TRP A 220 0.44 0.10 38.54
CA TRP A 220 -0.83 0.82 38.38
C TRP A 220 -0.79 1.90 37.28
N VAL A 221 0.36 2.49 36.98
CA VAL A 221 0.51 3.46 35.88
C VAL A 221 0.34 2.80 34.52
N LYS A 222 0.70 1.51 34.40
CA LYS A 222 0.56 0.75 33.14
C LYS A 222 -0.87 0.34 32.83
N GLU A 223 -1.74 0.34 33.84
CA GLU A 223 -3.17 0.00 33.72
C GLU A 223 -4.01 1.21 33.28
N LEU A 224 -3.42 2.40 33.25
CA LEU A 224 -4.09 3.64 32.84
C LEU A 224 -3.86 3.97 31.38
N HIS A 225 -4.82 4.70 30.82
CA HIS A 225 -4.64 5.42 29.58
C HIS A 225 -4.06 6.81 29.87
N HIS A 226 -3.15 7.27 29.03
CA HIS A 226 -2.44 8.53 29.20
C HIS A 226 -2.65 9.39 27.95
N LYS A 227 -2.95 10.68 28.16
CA LYS A 227 -3.01 11.65 27.07
C LYS A 227 -1.61 12.17 26.79
N VAL A 228 -1.21 12.16 25.51
CA VAL A 228 0.05 12.76 25.08
C VAL A 228 -0.06 14.27 25.17
N THR A 229 0.72 14.89 26.03
CA THR A 229 0.73 16.36 26.23
C THR A 229 1.90 17.03 25.52
N GLN A 230 2.94 16.27 25.15
CA GLN A 230 4.13 16.78 24.49
C GLN A 230 4.82 15.66 23.71
N THR A 231 5.28 15.92 22.48
CA THR A 231 5.97 14.96 21.61
C THR A 231 7.46 15.23 21.45
N ASP A 232 7.94 16.37 21.93
CA ASP A 232 9.35 16.76 21.94
C ASP A 232 9.73 17.37 23.29
N PHE A 233 10.83 16.91 23.85
CA PHE A 233 11.40 17.44 25.07
C PHE A 233 12.92 17.57 24.95
N ASN A 234 13.43 18.78 25.01
CA ASN A 234 14.86 19.11 24.90
C ASN A 234 15.48 18.58 23.59
N ASN A 235 14.81 18.77 22.46
CA ASN A 235 15.21 18.31 21.11
C ASN A 235 15.42 16.79 21.02
N LYS A 236 14.76 16.01 21.87
CA LYS A 236 14.70 14.55 21.78
C LYS A 236 13.25 14.13 21.59
N PRO A 237 12.98 13.20 20.70
CA PRO A 237 11.64 12.64 20.53
C PRO A 237 11.27 11.86 21.81
N VAL A 238 10.48 12.46 22.66
CA VAL A 238 9.98 11.88 23.92
C VAL A 238 8.49 12.11 23.99
N ILE A 239 7.77 11.10 24.45
CA ILE A 239 6.37 11.27 24.78
C ILE A 239 6.29 11.70 26.23
N HIS A 240 5.68 12.84 26.48
CA HIS A 240 5.24 13.25 27.80
C HIS A 240 3.74 12.93 27.90
N ALA A 241 3.40 11.89 28.64
CA ALA A 241 2.01 11.47 28.84
C ALA A 241 1.50 12.03 30.17
N GLY A 242 0.53 12.91 30.10
CA GLY A 242 -0.17 13.43 31.26
C GLY A 242 -1.22 12.40 31.77
N LYS A 243 -1.63 12.56 33.03
CA LYS A 243 -2.71 11.75 33.59
C LYS A 243 -4.03 12.13 32.89
N VAL A 244 -4.74 11.14 32.34
CA VAL A 244 -6.13 11.33 31.91
C VAL A 244 -6.98 11.24 33.20
N CYS A 245 -7.64 12.32 33.55
CA CYS A 245 -8.63 12.33 34.62
C CYS A 245 -9.96 11.75 34.12
#